data_027bb0e1ccc44cc7f2c57f14a2ab9958
#
_entry.id   027bb0e1ccc44cc7f2c57f14a2ab9958
#
_cell.length_a   1.000
_cell.length_b   1.000
_cell.length_c   1.000
_cell.angle_alpha   90.00
_cell.angle_beta   90.00
_cell.angle_gamma   90.00
#
_symmetry.space_group_name_H-M   'P 1'
#
loop_
_entity.id
_entity.type
_entity.pdbx_description
1 polymer ?
#
loop_
_entity_poly.entity_id
_entity_poly.type
_entity_poly.pdbx_seq_one_letter_code
_entity_poly.pdbx_strand_id
1 'polypeptide(L)'
;MNIRIITIALLLATLPVSAQKKKTVVNDSNTPLHLLQPAYQGTYGDLTPRQVKKDIDRVFAYIDKETPARVVDKNTGKLITDYTTMGEEAQLERGAFRLASYEWGVTYSALIAAAEATGDQRYMDYVQNRFRFLAEVAPHFRRVYEEKGTTDPQLLQILTPHALDDAGAVCAAMVKVRVKDRSLPVGGLIENY
;
A
#
# COMPACT_ATOMS: atom_id res chain seq x y z
N MET A 1 80.02 15.30 54.52
CA MET A 1 79.13 14.27 54.02
C MET A 1 77.83 14.97 53.74
N ASN A 2 77.62 15.42 52.48
CA ASN A 2 76.49 16.25 52.07
C ASN A 2 75.38 15.38 51.50
N ILE A 3 74.23 15.35 52.17
CA ILE A 3 73.04 14.65 51.72
C ILE A 3 72.24 15.65 50.93
N ARG A 4 72.12 15.45 49.61
CA ARG A 4 71.20 16.25 48.75
C ARG A 4 69.84 15.59 48.78
N ILE A 5 68.85 16.27 49.31
CA ILE A 5 67.43 15.92 49.27
C ILE A 5 66.89 16.32 47.88
N ILE A 6 66.51 15.31 47.12
CA ILE A 6 65.83 15.53 45.82
C ILE A 6 64.33 15.54 46.10
N THR A 7 63.69 16.69 45.99
CA THR A 7 62.24 16.87 46.07
C THR A 7 61.63 16.58 44.69
N ILE A 8 60.93 15.45 44.55
CA ILE A 8 60.18 15.12 43.34
C ILE A 8 58.78 15.80 43.43
N ALA A 9 58.57 16.84 42.65
CA ALA A 9 57.27 17.47 42.51
C ALA A 9 56.41 16.63 41.57
N LEU A 10 55.36 15.98 42.12
CA LEU A 10 54.38 15.21 41.33
C LEU A 10 53.36 16.20 40.73
N LEU A 11 53.49 16.53 39.43
CA LEU A 11 52.51 17.33 38.72
C LEU A 11 51.32 16.43 38.37
N LEU A 12 50.22 16.53 39.11
CA LEU A 12 48.93 15.95 38.75
C LEU A 12 48.31 16.78 37.61
N ALA A 13 48.44 16.28 36.40
CA ALA A 13 47.74 16.83 35.26
C ALA A 13 46.24 16.42 35.35
N THR A 14 45.42 17.34 35.79
CA THR A 14 43.95 17.20 35.71
C THR A 14 43.52 17.37 34.26
N LEU A 15 43.33 16.26 33.57
CA LEU A 15 42.70 16.29 32.25
C LEU A 15 41.21 16.68 32.40
N PRO A 16 40.71 17.69 31.65
CA PRO A 16 39.32 17.99 31.69
C PRO A 16 38.54 16.81 31.09
N VAL A 17 37.78 16.11 31.91
CA VAL A 17 36.79 15.14 31.40
C VAL A 17 35.71 15.92 30.70
N SER A 18 35.82 16.07 29.39
CA SER A 18 34.75 16.58 28.57
C SER A 18 33.57 15.61 28.67
N ALA A 19 32.58 15.92 29.50
CA ALA A 19 31.33 15.21 29.52
C ALA A 19 30.64 15.39 28.13
N GLN A 20 30.80 14.41 27.26
CA GLN A 20 30.09 14.33 26.02
C GLN A 20 28.60 14.32 26.37
N LYS A 21 27.91 15.44 26.13
CA LYS A 21 26.44 15.51 26.21
C LYS A 21 25.89 14.44 25.28
N LYS A 22 25.31 13.40 25.87
CA LYS A 22 24.60 12.35 25.13
C LYS A 22 23.57 13.02 24.25
N LYS A 23 23.76 12.96 22.93
CA LYS A 23 22.86 13.56 21.97
C LYS A 23 21.51 12.88 22.13
N THR A 24 20.50 13.58 22.60
CA THR A 24 19.14 13.03 22.74
C THR A 24 18.66 12.65 21.34
N VAL A 25 18.30 11.39 21.14
CA VAL A 25 17.71 10.93 19.87
C VAL A 25 16.32 11.56 19.78
N VAL A 26 16.14 12.41 18.79
CA VAL A 26 14.86 13.07 18.50
C VAL A 26 13.97 12.09 17.74
N ASN A 27 12.76 11.87 18.24
CA ASN A 27 11.78 10.98 17.64
C ASN A 27 10.37 11.46 17.98
N ASP A 28 9.34 10.77 17.47
CA ASP A 28 7.92 11.09 17.66
C ASP A 28 7.43 10.98 19.11
N SER A 29 8.17 10.27 19.99
CA SER A 29 7.83 10.17 21.41
C SER A 29 8.28 11.38 22.22
N ASN A 30 9.24 12.17 21.75
CA ASN A 30 9.81 13.30 22.48
C ASN A 30 9.78 14.63 21.72
N THR A 31 9.29 14.64 20.49
CA THR A 31 9.24 15.83 19.64
C THR A 31 7.96 15.82 18.80
N PRO A 32 7.16 16.90 18.79
CA PRO A 32 6.00 17.02 17.90
C PRO A 32 6.39 16.78 16.44
N LEU A 33 5.55 16.06 15.68
CA LEU A 33 5.85 15.63 14.30
C LEU A 33 6.27 16.79 13.38
N HIS A 34 5.64 17.96 13.52
CA HIS A 34 5.95 19.13 12.69
C HIS A 34 7.32 19.76 13.02
N LEU A 35 7.97 19.38 14.12
CA LEU A 35 9.31 19.82 14.51
C LEU A 35 10.36 18.72 14.28
N LEU A 36 9.95 17.51 13.87
CA LEU A 36 10.88 16.45 13.53
C LEU A 36 11.65 16.84 12.28
N GLN A 37 12.98 16.87 12.41
CA GLN A 37 13.88 17.02 11.28
C GLN A 37 14.50 15.66 10.98
N PRO A 38 14.60 15.26 9.70
CA PRO A 38 15.26 14.02 9.35
C PRO A 38 16.73 14.03 9.80
N ALA A 39 17.22 12.89 10.28
CA ALA A 39 18.61 12.74 10.72
C ALA A 39 19.62 12.83 9.56
N TYR A 40 19.15 12.85 8.32
CA TYR A 40 19.92 13.02 7.09
C TYR A 40 19.43 14.23 6.35
N GLN A 41 20.33 14.89 5.63
CA GLN A 41 19.92 15.92 4.67
C GLN A 41 19.13 15.24 3.54
N GLY A 42 17.92 15.70 3.30
CA GLY A 42 17.17 15.30 2.12
C GLY A 42 18.00 15.65 0.89
N THR A 43 18.42 14.65 0.14
CA THR A 43 19.15 14.83 -1.12
C THR A 43 18.24 15.25 -2.27
N TYR A 44 16.96 15.42 -1.96
CA TYR A 44 15.95 15.80 -2.94
C TYR A 44 15.94 17.33 -3.03
N GLY A 45 16.36 17.84 -4.20
CA GLY A 45 16.08 19.23 -4.56
C GLY A 45 14.57 19.46 -4.74
N ASP A 46 14.17 20.63 -5.18
CA ASP A 46 12.77 20.94 -5.47
C ASP A 46 12.22 19.96 -6.50
N LEU A 47 11.16 19.22 -6.11
CA LEU A 47 10.50 18.26 -6.98
C LEU A 47 9.71 19.03 -8.04
N THR A 48 9.95 18.72 -9.29
CA THR A 48 9.12 19.20 -10.40
C THR A 48 7.94 18.26 -10.63
N PRO A 49 6.79 18.75 -11.16
CA PRO A 49 5.66 17.88 -11.54
C PRO A 49 6.07 16.73 -12.46
N ARG A 50 7.04 16.95 -13.34
CA ARG A 50 7.58 15.93 -14.25
C ARG A 50 8.30 14.81 -13.49
N GLN A 51 9.09 15.14 -12.48
CA GLN A 51 9.78 14.14 -11.65
C GLN A 51 8.79 13.32 -10.84
N VAL A 52 7.83 14.00 -10.20
CA VAL A 52 6.75 13.32 -9.44
C VAL A 52 5.99 12.37 -10.35
N LYS A 53 5.58 12.81 -11.55
CA LYS A 53 4.88 11.93 -12.50
C LYS A 53 5.72 10.71 -12.90
N LYS A 54 7.02 10.89 -13.13
CA LYS A 54 7.93 9.78 -13.46
C LYS A 54 7.98 8.74 -12.35
N ASP A 55 7.96 9.16 -11.09
CA ASP A 55 7.95 8.23 -9.96
C ASP A 55 6.60 7.53 -9.82
N ILE A 56 5.49 8.24 -10.03
CA ILE A 56 4.15 7.64 -10.09
C ILE A 56 4.09 6.60 -11.22
N ASP A 57 4.56 6.91 -12.42
CA ASP A 57 4.60 5.98 -13.57
C ASP A 57 5.39 4.71 -13.25
N ARG A 58 6.52 4.84 -12.57
CA ARG A 58 7.36 3.70 -12.18
C ARG A 58 6.64 2.79 -11.17
N VAL A 59 6.02 3.39 -10.16
CA VAL A 59 5.22 2.65 -9.16
C VAL A 59 4.01 2.02 -9.82
N PHE A 60 3.29 2.75 -10.66
CA PHE A 60 2.14 2.26 -11.40
C PHE A 60 2.47 1.04 -12.27
N ALA A 61 3.56 1.10 -13.04
CA ALA A 61 3.98 -0.03 -13.87
C ALA A 61 4.27 -1.30 -13.05
N TYR A 62 4.81 -1.14 -11.84
CA TYR A 62 5.04 -2.25 -10.93
C TYR A 62 3.73 -2.83 -10.40
N ILE A 63 2.83 -2.01 -9.86
CA ILE A 63 1.57 -2.50 -9.29
C ILE A 63 0.65 -3.10 -10.35
N ASP A 64 0.62 -2.55 -11.57
CA ASP A 64 -0.17 -3.10 -12.68
C ASP A 64 0.28 -4.52 -13.04
N LYS A 65 1.58 -4.75 -13.09
CA LYS A 65 2.18 -6.07 -13.33
C LYS A 65 1.86 -7.05 -12.19
N GLU A 66 1.94 -6.59 -10.94
CA GLU A 66 1.90 -7.44 -9.74
C GLU A 66 0.48 -7.65 -9.17
N THR A 67 -0.54 -7.15 -9.86
CA THR A 67 -1.95 -7.33 -9.48
C THR A 67 -2.78 -7.87 -10.66
N PRO A 68 -2.61 -9.13 -11.03
CA PRO A 68 -3.37 -9.72 -12.13
C PRO A 68 -4.87 -9.75 -11.81
N ALA A 69 -5.70 -9.28 -12.75
CA ALA A 69 -7.15 -9.39 -12.70
C ALA A 69 -7.59 -10.55 -13.60
N ARG A 70 -7.36 -11.78 -13.15
CA ARG A 70 -7.61 -13.01 -13.90
C ARG A 70 -8.08 -14.12 -12.95
N VAL A 71 -8.82 -15.07 -13.49
CA VAL A 71 -9.19 -16.31 -12.80
C VAL A 71 -8.35 -17.45 -13.38
N VAL A 72 -7.88 -18.32 -12.51
CA VAL A 72 -7.14 -19.53 -12.87
C VAL A 72 -7.76 -20.76 -12.20
N ASP A 73 -7.58 -21.90 -12.79
CA ASP A 73 -7.82 -23.18 -12.15
C ASP A 73 -6.73 -23.43 -11.09
N LYS A 74 -7.13 -23.60 -9.85
CA LYS A 74 -6.21 -23.74 -8.69
C LYS A 74 -5.35 -25.00 -8.73
N ASN A 75 -5.77 -26.03 -9.52
CA ASN A 75 -5.09 -27.31 -9.60
C ASN A 75 -4.04 -27.31 -10.72
N THR A 76 -4.35 -26.63 -11.83
CA THR A 76 -3.54 -26.67 -13.06
C THR A 76 -2.83 -25.35 -13.37
N GLY A 77 -3.25 -24.25 -12.74
CA GLY A 77 -2.76 -22.90 -13.04
C GLY A 77 -3.24 -22.35 -14.40
N LYS A 78 -4.11 -23.07 -15.11
CA LYS A 78 -4.61 -22.61 -16.41
C LYS A 78 -5.58 -21.45 -16.25
N LEU A 79 -5.45 -20.50 -17.17
CA LEU A 79 -6.34 -19.33 -17.23
C LEU A 79 -7.77 -19.74 -17.57
N ILE A 80 -8.73 -19.24 -16.82
CA ILE A 80 -10.17 -19.34 -17.07
C ILE A 80 -10.64 -18.01 -17.65
N THR A 81 -11.06 -18.01 -18.91
CA THR A 81 -11.49 -16.79 -19.62
C THR A 81 -13.01 -16.67 -19.73
N ASP A 82 -13.73 -17.78 -19.64
CA ASP A 82 -15.19 -17.81 -19.61
C ASP A 82 -15.68 -17.92 -18.15
N TYR A 83 -16.05 -16.79 -17.57
CA TYR A 83 -16.50 -16.72 -16.17
C TYR A 83 -17.89 -17.33 -15.95
N THR A 84 -18.64 -17.63 -17.02
CA THR A 84 -19.96 -18.29 -16.90
C THR A 84 -19.83 -19.77 -16.61
N THR A 85 -18.70 -20.38 -16.91
CA THR A 85 -18.43 -21.82 -16.77
C THR A 85 -17.49 -22.14 -15.60
N MET A 86 -17.22 -21.18 -14.71
CA MET A 86 -16.37 -21.38 -13.53
C MET A 86 -16.91 -22.50 -12.63
N GLY A 87 -16.05 -23.46 -12.31
CA GLY A 87 -16.29 -24.53 -11.34
C GLY A 87 -15.64 -24.24 -9.97
N GLU A 88 -15.59 -25.25 -9.12
CA GLU A 88 -15.00 -25.17 -7.78
C GLU A 88 -13.48 -24.98 -7.75
N GLU A 89 -12.83 -25.28 -8.86
CA GLU A 89 -11.38 -25.09 -9.05
C GLU A 89 -11.01 -23.63 -9.33
N ALA A 90 -11.98 -22.76 -9.63
CA ALA A 90 -11.74 -21.36 -9.92
C ALA A 90 -11.21 -20.61 -8.69
N GLN A 91 -10.13 -19.85 -8.92
CA GLN A 91 -9.59 -18.90 -7.95
C GLN A 91 -9.03 -17.67 -8.66
N LEU A 92 -8.95 -16.55 -7.94
CA LEU A 92 -8.23 -15.38 -8.46
C LEU A 92 -6.74 -15.69 -8.56
N GLU A 93 -6.12 -15.29 -9.68
CA GLU A 93 -4.68 -15.42 -9.82
C GLU A 93 -3.97 -14.62 -8.73
N ARG A 94 -2.96 -15.23 -8.12
CA ARG A 94 -2.18 -14.60 -7.05
C ARG A 94 -1.05 -13.78 -7.65
N GLY A 95 -1.07 -12.48 -7.37
CA GLY A 95 0.07 -11.59 -7.59
C GLY A 95 0.79 -11.28 -6.29
N ALA A 96 1.67 -10.29 -6.30
CA ALA A 96 2.35 -9.82 -5.09
C ALA A 96 1.38 -9.12 -4.13
N PHE A 97 0.25 -8.59 -4.64
CA PHE A 97 -0.75 -7.89 -3.85
C PHE A 97 -2.15 -8.43 -4.11
N ARG A 98 -3.04 -8.27 -3.13
CA ARG A 98 -4.46 -8.61 -3.26
C ARG A 98 -5.20 -7.48 -3.99
N LEU A 99 -6.25 -7.84 -4.76
CA LEU A 99 -7.09 -6.85 -5.44
C LEU A 99 -8.08 -6.14 -4.50
N ALA A 100 -8.34 -6.74 -3.34
CA ALA A 100 -9.23 -6.19 -2.34
C ALA A 100 -8.57 -6.26 -0.97
N SER A 101 -8.18 -5.14 -0.44
CA SER A 101 -7.65 -4.90 0.90
C SER A 101 -7.69 -3.41 1.20
N TYR A 102 -7.45 -3.02 2.45
CA TYR A 102 -7.29 -1.62 2.83
C TYR A 102 -6.29 -0.89 1.93
N GLU A 103 -5.08 -1.44 1.81
CA GLU A 103 -4.00 -0.83 1.02
C GLU A 103 -4.40 -0.67 -0.44
N TRP A 104 -5.16 -1.64 -0.98
CA TRP A 104 -5.61 -1.54 -2.38
C TRP A 104 -6.75 -0.55 -2.56
N GLY A 105 -7.65 -0.43 -1.61
CA GLY A 105 -8.67 0.64 -1.59
C GLY A 105 -8.03 2.03 -1.61
N VAL A 106 -7.00 2.24 -0.80
CA VAL A 106 -6.20 3.49 -0.79
C VAL A 106 -5.46 3.67 -2.12
N THR A 107 -4.84 2.61 -2.67
CA THR A 107 -4.13 2.65 -3.95
C THR A 107 -5.06 3.00 -5.11
N TYR A 108 -6.25 2.40 -5.19
CA TYR A 108 -7.26 2.78 -6.19
C TYR A 108 -7.64 4.26 -6.08
N SER A 109 -7.89 4.74 -4.85
CA SER A 109 -8.22 6.15 -4.61
C SER A 109 -7.08 7.09 -5.02
N ALA A 110 -5.83 6.71 -4.77
CA ALA A 110 -4.65 7.46 -5.18
C ALA A 110 -4.48 7.50 -6.71
N LEU A 111 -4.74 6.38 -7.40
CA LEU A 111 -4.69 6.33 -8.87
C LEU A 111 -5.81 7.15 -9.53
N ILE A 112 -7.01 7.17 -8.95
CA ILE A 112 -8.07 8.08 -9.40
C ILE A 112 -7.61 9.53 -9.30
N ALA A 113 -7.03 9.92 -8.17
CA ALA A 113 -6.49 11.27 -7.96
C ALA A 113 -5.32 11.57 -8.90
N ALA A 114 -4.44 10.60 -9.17
CA ALA A 114 -3.34 10.74 -10.12
C ALA A 114 -3.87 10.96 -11.55
N ALA A 115 -4.91 10.24 -11.97
CA ALA A 115 -5.56 10.45 -13.26
C ALA A 115 -6.12 11.87 -13.38
N GLU A 116 -6.79 12.35 -12.33
CA GLU A 116 -7.34 13.71 -12.29
C GLU A 116 -6.25 14.79 -12.34
N ALA A 117 -5.18 14.62 -11.58
CA ALA A 117 -4.11 15.61 -11.48
C ALA A 117 -3.21 15.65 -12.73
N THR A 118 -3.02 14.52 -13.41
CA THR A 118 -2.10 14.41 -14.54
C THR A 118 -2.75 14.37 -15.91
N GLY A 119 -4.06 14.05 -15.97
CA GLY A 119 -4.78 13.75 -17.22
C GLY A 119 -4.39 12.40 -17.84
N ASP A 120 -3.59 11.58 -17.16
CA ASP A 120 -3.14 10.29 -17.67
C ASP A 120 -4.20 9.21 -17.40
N GLN A 121 -4.94 8.86 -18.45
CA GLN A 121 -6.08 7.94 -18.37
C GLN A 121 -5.69 6.51 -17.95
N ARG A 122 -4.43 6.09 -18.15
CA ARG A 122 -3.98 4.74 -17.78
C ARG A 122 -4.26 4.39 -16.31
N TYR A 123 -4.15 5.38 -15.42
CA TYR A 123 -4.43 5.17 -13.99
C TYR A 123 -5.91 4.90 -13.74
N MET A 124 -6.80 5.64 -14.42
CA MET A 124 -8.25 5.41 -14.32
C MET A 124 -8.65 4.07 -14.94
N ASP A 125 -8.11 3.74 -16.12
CA ASP A 125 -8.38 2.48 -16.83
C ASP A 125 -7.99 1.27 -15.97
N TYR A 126 -6.86 1.36 -15.26
CA TYR A 126 -6.45 0.33 -14.31
C TYR A 126 -7.53 0.10 -13.23
N VAL A 127 -8.00 1.16 -12.59
CA VAL A 127 -9.00 1.06 -11.51
C VAL A 127 -10.32 0.51 -12.05
N GLN A 128 -10.80 1.03 -13.18
CA GLN A 128 -12.04 0.58 -13.82
C GLN A 128 -11.96 -0.90 -14.22
N ASN A 129 -10.84 -1.33 -14.80
CA ASN A 129 -10.65 -2.70 -15.23
C ASN A 129 -10.65 -3.68 -14.06
N ARG A 130 -10.00 -3.35 -12.92
CA ARG A 130 -10.01 -4.20 -11.73
C ARG A 130 -11.39 -4.28 -11.10
N PHE A 131 -12.10 -3.18 -10.99
CA PHE A 131 -13.46 -3.20 -10.44
C PHE A 131 -14.47 -3.86 -11.37
N ARG A 132 -14.35 -3.71 -12.69
CA ARG A 132 -15.16 -4.47 -13.64
C ARG A 132 -14.94 -5.96 -13.49
N PHE A 133 -13.68 -6.39 -13.46
CA PHE A 133 -13.33 -7.78 -13.24
C PHE A 133 -13.92 -8.32 -11.92
N LEU A 134 -13.74 -7.62 -10.81
CA LEU A 134 -14.29 -8.04 -9.51
C LEU A 134 -15.81 -8.17 -9.55
N ALA A 135 -16.50 -7.24 -10.23
CA ALA A 135 -17.95 -7.29 -10.39
C ALA A 135 -18.42 -8.45 -11.27
N GLU A 136 -17.65 -8.79 -12.31
CA GLU A 136 -17.96 -9.90 -13.22
C GLU A 136 -17.82 -11.27 -12.54
N VAL A 137 -16.79 -11.44 -11.71
CA VAL A 137 -16.54 -12.74 -11.06
C VAL A 137 -17.29 -12.92 -9.74
N ALA A 138 -17.68 -11.85 -9.08
CA ALA A 138 -18.33 -11.87 -7.77
C ALA A 138 -19.56 -12.79 -7.67
N PRO A 139 -20.46 -12.88 -8.68
CA PRO A 139 -21.64 -13.77 -8.59
C PRO A 139 -21.27 -15.26 -8.40
N HIS A 140 -20.23 -15.73 -9.09
CA HIS A 140 -19.74 -17.10 -8.91
C HIS A 140 -19.21 -17.34 -7.50
N PHE A 141 -18.31 -16.47 -7.02
CA PHE A 141 -17.69 -16.63 -5.70
C PHE A 141 -18.69 -16.40 -4.56
N ARG A 142 -19.74 -15.60 -4.77
CA ARG A 142 -20.85 -15.48 -3.83
C ARG A 142 -21.62 -16.80 -3.70
N ARG A 143 -21.97 -17.42 -4.82
CA ARG A 143 -22.65 -18.75 -4.81
C ARG A 143 -21.79 -19.80 -4.10
N VAL A 144 -20.49 -19.87 -4.38
CA VAL A 144 -19.56 -20.77 -3.71
C VAL A 144 -19.55 -20.52 -2.19
N TYR A 145 -19.58 -19.24 -1.78
CA TYR A 145 -19.63 -18.89 -0.37
C TYR A 145 -20.95 -19.33 0.30
N GLU A 146 -22.08 -19.11 -0.36
CA GLU A 146 -23.41 -19.51 0.14
C GLU A 146 -23.54 -21.03 0.28
N GLU A 147 -22.95 -21.80 -0.64
CA GLU A 147 -22.98 -23.26 -0.63
C GLU A 147 -22.00 -23.88 0.37
N LYS A 148 -20.84 -23.29 0.58
CA LYS A 148 -19.71 -23.91 1.31
C LYS A 148 -19.26 -23.16 2.56
N GLY A 149 -19.76 -21.95 2.80
CA GLY A 149 -19.32 -21.10 3.89
C GLY A 149 -17.91 -20.50 3.69
N THR A 150 -17.30 -20.72 2.52
CA THR A 150 -15.97 -20.20 2.17
C THR A 150 -15.87 -19.90 0.69
N THR A 151 -14.96 -18.99 0.32
CA THR A 151 -14.70 -18.61 -1.07
C THR A 151 -13.28 -18.08 -1.21
N ASP A 152 -12.90 -17.54 -2.38
CA ASP A 152 -11.58 -16.89 -2.54
C ASP A 152 -11.41 -15.76 -1.52
N PRO A 153 -10.31 -15.76 -0.73
CA PRO A 153 -10.08 -14.77 0.32
C PRO A 153 -10.05 -13.31 -0.16
N GLN A 154 -9.69 -13.05 -1.42
CA GLN A 154 -9.71 -11.70 -1.97
C GLN A 154 -11.15 -11.22 -2.20
N LEU A 155 -12.06 -12.12 -2.58
CA LEU A 155 -13.48 -11.82 -2.79
C LEU A 155 -14.25 -11.77 -1.48
N LEU A 156 -13.84 -12.55 -0.48
CA LEU A 156 -14.52 -12.61 0.81
C LEU A 156 -14.63 -11.21 1.45
N GLN A 157 -13.58 -10.40 1.35
CA GLN A 157 -13.57 -9.03 1.87
C GLN A 157 -14.56 -8.08 1.19
N ILE A 158 -14.94 -8.38 -0.06
CA ILE A 158 -15.93 -7.58 -0.80
C ILE A 158 -17.34 -8.15 -0.59
N LEU A 159 -17.46 -9.48 -0.50
CA LEU A 159 -18.76 -10.15 -0.40
C LEU A 159 -19.34 -10.10 1.01
N THR A 160 -18.48 -10.18 2.02
CA THR A 160 -18.84 -10.16 3.46
C THR A 160 -17.88 -9.25 4.22
N PRO A 161 -17.95 -7.94 4.00
CA PRO A 161 -17.06 -6.99 4.66
C PRO A 161 -17.30 -6.97 6.18
N HIS A 162 -16.25 -7.06 7.00
CA HIS A 162 -16.35 -7.04 8.46
C HIS A 162 -15.38 -6.09 9.15
N ALA A 163 -14.34 -5.65 8.47
CA ALA A 163 -13.42 -4.66 9.02
C ALA A 163 -13.74 -3.30 8.38
N LEU A 164 -13.98 -2.28 9.19
CA LEU A 164 -14.42 -0.97 8.72
C LEU A 164 -13.41 -0.30 7.79
N ASP A 165 -12.13 -0.44 8.09
CA ASP A 165 -11.03 0.14 7.32
C ASP A 165 -10.82 -0.59 5.98
N ASP A 166 -10.74 -1.92 5.99
CA ASP A 166 -10.62 -2.75 4.78
C ASP A 166 -11.81 -2.54 3.84
N ALA A 167 -13.00 -2.67 4.41
CA ALA A 167 -14.25 -2.48 3.71
C ALA A 167 -14.40 -1.05 3.18
N GLY A 168 -14.25 -0.07 4.06
CA GLY A 168 -14.50 1.33 3.74
C GLY A 168 -13.56 1.87 2.67
N ALA A 169 -12.28 1.50 2.68
CA ALA A 169 -11.31 1.97 1.69
C ALA A 169 -11.67 1.49 0.26
N VAL A 170 -12.01 0.22 0.10
CA VAL A 170 -12.39 -0.35 -1.21
C VAL A 170 -13.73 0.20 -1.68
N CYS A 171 -14.74 0.27 -0.79
CA CYS A 171 -16.05 0.85 -1.10
C CYS A 171 -15.94 2.31 -1.54
N ALA A 172 -15.17 3.13 -0.82
CA ALA A 172 -14.94 4.53 -1.17
C ALA A 172 -14.32 4.68 -2.57
N ALA A 173 -13.38 3.81 -2.95
CA ALA A 173 -12.81 3.82 -4.29
C ALA A 173 -13.83 3.39 -5.36
N MET A 174 -14.67 2.37 -5.09
CA MET A 174 -15.75 1.96 -6.00
C MET A 174 -16.78 3.08 -6.21
N VAL A 175 -17.17 3.77 -5.14
CA VAL A 175 -18.08 4.93 -5.23
C VAL A 175 -17.47 6.05 -6.08
N LYS A 176 -16.19 6.40 -5.83
CA LYS A 176 -15.49 7.45 -6.58
C LYS A 176 -15.45 7.15 -8.08
N VAL A 177 -15.09 5.91 -8.46
CA VAL A 177 -15.00 5.55 -9.88
C VAL A 177 -16.38 5.47 -10.53
N ARG A 178 -17.41 5.00 -9.81
CA ARG A 178 -18.80 4.94 -10.33
C ARG A 178 -19.40 6.32 -10.55
N VAL A 179 -19.04 7.31 -9.76
CA VAL A 179 -19.45 8.71 -10.00
C VAL A 179 -18.92 9.20 -11.35
N LYS A 180 -17.74 8.76 -11.76
CA LYS A 180 -17.10 9.13 -13.02
C LYS A 180 -17.61 8.29 -14.21
N ASP A 181 -17.86 7.02 -13.97
CA ASP A 181 -18.39 6.09 -14.96
C ASP A 181 -19.56 5.28 -14.37
N ARG A 182 -20.76 5.77 -14.63
CA ARG A 182 -22.01 5.14 -14.16
C ARG A 182 -22.30 3.79 -14.82
N SER A 183 -21.63 3.45 -15.91
CA SER A 183 -21.79 2.15 -16.60
C SER A 183 -21.05 1.03 -15.89
N LEU A 184 -20.13 1.35 -14.97
CA LEU A 184 -19.35 0.35 -14.24
C LEU A 184 -20.28 -0.49 -13.33
N PRO A 185 -20.26 -1.83 -13.44
CA PRO A 185 -21.25 -2.71 -12.79
C PRO A 185 -20.94 -3.00 -11.31
N VAL A 186 -20.39 -2.04 -10.58
CA VAL A 186 -20.00 -2.20 -9.16
C VAL A 186 -21.15 -1.98 -8.17
N GLY A 187 -22.37 -1.67 -8.65
CA GLY A 187 -23.51 -1.37 -7.79
C GLY A 187 -23.76 -2.47 -6.75
N GLY A 188 -23.90 -3.71 -7.20
CA GLY A 188 -24.12 -4.86 -6.32
C GLY A 188 -22.97 -5.20 -5.39
N LEU A 189 -21.73 -4.72 -5.68
CA LEU A 189 -20.62 -4.81 -4.74
C LEU A 189 -20.71 -3.73 -3.65
N ILE A 190 -21.08 -2.50 -4.03
CA ILE A 190 -21.23 -1.39 -3.09
C ILE A 190 -22.35 -1.68 -2.08
N GLU A 191 -23.42 -2.37 -2.47
CA GLU A 191 -24.54 -2.73 -1.59
C GLU A 191 -24.17 -3.72 -0.47
N ASN A 192 -22.99 -4.33 -0.53
CA ASN A 192 -22.51 -5.23 0.55
C ASN A 192 -21.97 -4.45 1.76
N TYR A 193 -21.72 -3.14 1.63
CA TYR A 193 -21.15 -2.27 2.65
C TYR A 193 -22.20 -1.41 3.34
#